data_cbf412f9489fa2d19347342742eb6bab
#
_entry.id   cbf412f9489fa2d19347342742eb6bab
#
_cell.length_a   1.000
_cell.length_b   1.000
_cell.length_c   1.000
_cell.angle_alpha   90.00
_cell.angle_beta   90.00
_cell.angle_gamma   90.00
#
_symmetry.space_group_name_H-M   'P 1'
#
loop_
_entity.id
_entity.type
_entity.pdbx_description
1 polymer ?
#
loop_
_entity_poly.entity_id
_entity_poly.type
_entity_poly.pdbx_seq_one_letter_code
_entity_poly.pdbx_strand_id
1 'polypeptide(L)'
;LPTGLTWTSANQTIWGTPTELMTTTQYTVWANNSGGSVEFTFDLTVIAEEPDVTIPTTSLSLTVGQAMSPLLPSSDGGEVVSWEIEPALPDGLGMDSVTGEISGTPTTPQSTESYTIWANNTGGSVTQTLTITIVDVPATPSITTTEITLTIDEVMAPFIITIVGGEVVEWGIHPELPPGL
;
A
#
# COMPACT_ATOMS: atom_id res chain seq x y z
N LEU A 1 24.56 -26.15 17.60
CA LEU A 1 23.56 -26.09 16.54
C LEU A 1 22.35 -25.28 17.00
N PRO A 2 21.59 -24.67 16.09
CA PRO A 2 20.31 -23.99 16.40
C PRO A 2 19.35 -24.93 17.12
N THR A 3 18.44 -24.34 17.90
CA THR A 3 17.32 -25.07 18.52
C THR A 3 16.52 -25.81 17.45
N GLY A 4 16.22 -27.09 17.71
CA GLY A 4 15.53 -27.98 16.77
C GLY A 4 16.44 -28.78 15.83
N LEU A 5 17.75 -28.47 15.77
CA LEU A 5 18.72 -29.27 15.03
C LEU A 5 19.57 -30.14 15.98
N THR A 6 19.86 -31.35 15.54
CA THR A 6 20.63 -32.35 16.30
C THR A 6 21.79 -32.89 15.47
N TRP A 7 22.96 -33.05 16.10
CA TRP A 7 24.10 -33.78 15.55
C TRP A 7 24.09 -35.21 16.09
N THR A 8 24.21 -36.19 15.19
CA THR A 8 24.34 -37.61 15.55
C THR A 8 25.70 -38.09 15.10
N SER A 9 26.59 -38.34 16.07
CA SER A 9 27.96 -38.79 15.81
C SER A 9 28.04 -40.22 15.26
N ALA A 10 27.03 -41.06 15.50
CA ALA A 10 27.02 -42.46 15.06
C ALA A 10 26.96 -42.61 13.53
N ASN A 11 26.26 -41.71 12.86
CA ASN A 11 26.10 -41.67 11.40
C ASN A 11 26.59 -40.37 10.77
N GLN A 12 27.20 -39.49 11.53
CA GLN A 12 27.77 -38.19 11.11
C GLN A 12 26.76 -37.29 10.41
N THR A 13 25.52 -37.23 10.94
CA THR A 13 24.44 -36.43 10.36
C THR A 13 23.99 -35.27 11.25
N ILE A 14 23.66 -34.15 10.63
CA ILE A 14 22.86 -33.08 11.22
C ILE A 14 21.44 -33.24 10.66
N TRP A 15 20.46 -33.22 11.54
CA TRP A 15 19.04 -33.37 11.18
C TRP A 15 18.12 -32.63 12.15
N GLY A 16 16.86 -32.43 11.77
CA GLY A 16 15.84 -31.75 12.58
C GLY A 16 15.21 -30.59 11.85
N THR A 17 14.34 -29.86 12.56
CA THR A 17 13.68 -28.63 12.06
C THR A 17 14.09 -27.48 12.97
N PRO A 18 14.79 -26.45 12.46
CA PRO A 18 15.15 -25.30 13.27
C PRO A 18 13.88 -24.53 13.68
N THR A 19 13.86 -24.03 14.91
CA THR A 19 12.72 -23.31 15.49
C THR A 19 13.02 -21.85 15.81
N GLU A 20 14.25 -21.40 15.60
CA GLU A 20 14.70 -20.02 15.87
C GLU A 20 15.58 -19.53 14.72
N LEU A 21 15.45 -18.25 14.39
CA LEU A 21 16.32 -17.59 13.42
C LEU A 21 17.75 -17.54 13.94
N MET A 22 18.71 -17.69 13.03
CA MET A 22 20.13 -17.61 13.39
C MET A 22 20.93 -16.91 12.28
N THR A 23 21.71 -15.93 12.67
CA THR A 23 22.70 -15.31 11.77
C THR A 23 23.76 -16.34 11.40
N THR A 24 24.42 -16.13 10.27
CA THR A 24 25.49 -17.03 9.79
C THR A 24 26.50 -17.31 10.89
N THR A 25 26.60 -18.57 11.25
CA THR A 25 27.53 -19.07 12.28
C THR A 25 28.36 -20.20 11.69
N GLN A 26 29.66 -20.09 11.84
CA GLN A 26 30.58 -21.12 11.38
C GLN A 26 30.70 -22.27 12.40
N TYR A 27 30.54 -23.48 11.91
CA TYR A 27 30.69 -24.71 12.67
C TYR A 27 31.90 -25.48 12.17
N THR A 28 32.65 -26.13 13.12
CA THR A 28 33.77 -27.00 12.82
C THR A 28 33.42 -28.44 13.17
N VAL A 29 33.66 -29.34 12.26
CA VAL A 29 33.51 -30.77 12.46
C VAL A 29 34.90 -31.41 12.45
N TRP A 30 35.17 -32.26 13.44
CA TRP A 30 36.43 -33.01 13.55
C TRP A 30 36.21 -34.50 13.33
N ALA A 31 37.16 -35.12 12.72
CA ALA A 31 37.29 -36.58 12.67
C ALA A 31 38.67 -37.00 13.20
N ASN A 32 38.69 -37.84 14.23
CA ASN A 32 39.89 -38.27 14.91
C ASN A 32 40.07 -39.81 14.80
N ASN A 33 41.29 -40.24 14.56
CA ASN A 33 41.69 -41.64 14.68
C ASN A 33 43.13 -41.74 15.22
N SER A 34 43.71 -42.96 15.27
CA SER A 34 45.07 -43.15 15.73
C SER A 34 46.15 -42.53 14.83
N GLY A 35 45.81 -42.16 13.61
CA GLY A 35 46.71 -41.49 12.65
C GLY A 35 46.69 -39.97 12.73
N GLY A 36 45.71 -39.38 13.45
CA GLY A 36 45.58 -37.92 13.58
C GLY A 36 44.16 -37.40 13.61
N SER A 37 44.02 -36.07 13.48
CA SER A 37 42.78 -35.32 13.45
C SER A 37 42.67 -34.54 12.15
N VAL A 38 41.49 -34.54 11.55
CA VAL A 38 41.11 -33.67 10.42
C VAL A 38 39.85 -32.90 10.79
N GLU A 39 39.82 -31.67 10.40
CA GLU A 39 38.65 -30.79 10.61
C GLU A 39 38.23 -30.12 9.31
N PHE A 40 36.94 -29.80 9.21
CA PHE A 40 36.39 -28.91 8.19
C PHE A 40 35.34 -27.97 8.80
N THR A 41 35.16 -26.84 8.18
CA THR A 41 34.19 -25.82 8.61
C THR A 41 33.08 -25.68 7.60
N PHE A 42 31.89 -25.33 8.08
CA PHE A 42 30.77 -24.93 7.25
C PHE A 42 29.99 -23.81 7.95
N ASP A 43 29.35 -22.95 7.15
CA ASP A 43 28.50 -21.88 7.63
C ASP A 43 27.04 -22.35 7.64
N LEU A 44 26.32 -22.03 8.71
CA LEU A 44 24.91 -22.33 8.88
C LEU A 44 24.15 -21.03 9.19
N THR A 45 23.05 -20.81 8.47
CA THR A 45 22.12 -19.70 8.68
C THR A 45 20.71 -20.27 8.77
N VAL A 46 19.89 -19.73 9.66
CA VAL A 46 18.45 -20.03 9.70
C VAL A 46 17.69 -18.74 9.42
N ILE A 47 16.96 -18.74 8.31
CA ILE A 47 16.14 -17.62 7.87
C ILE A 47 14.65 -17.91 8.11
N ALA A 48 13.80 -16.89 8.08
CA ALA A 48 12.36 -17.09 8.12
C ALA A 48 11.85 -17.78 6.84
N GLU A 49 10.67 -18.34 6.89
CA GLU A 49 9.89 -18.66 5.70
C GLU A 49 9.57 -17.35 4.94
N GLU A 50 9.56 -17.40 3.62
CA GLU A 50 9.16 -16.25 2.79
C GLU A 50 7.69 -15.89 3.07
N PRO A 51 7.31 -14.59 3.07
CA PRO A 51 5.89 -14.20 3.18
C PRO A 51 5.05 -14.79 2.05
N ASP A 52 3.79 -15.13 2.33
CA ASP A 52 2.77 -15.44 1.30
C ASP A 52 1.61 -14.47 1.49
N VAL A 53 1.59 -13.40 0.70
CA VAL A 53 0.75 -12.23 0.94
C VAL A 53 -0.46 -12.19 0.03
N THR A 54 -1.61 -11.91 0.64
CA THR A 54 -2.86 -11.62 -0.06
C THR A 54 -3.37 -10.24 0.33
N ILE A 55 -3.77 -9.44 -0.67
CA ILE A 55 -4.49 -8.17 -0.46
C ILE A 55 -5.98 -8.37 -0.78
N PRO A 56 -6.91 -7.78 0.00
CA PRO A 56 -8.36 -7.99 -0.16
C PRO A 56 -8.91 -7.55 -1.52
N THR A 57 -8.26 -6.59 -2.15
CA THR A 57 -8.57 -6.11 -3.51
C THR A 57 -7.31 -5.62 -4.21
N THR A 58 -7.27 -5.78 -5.52
CA THR A 58 -6.19 -5.27 -6.39
C THR A 58 -6.54 -3.94 -7.07
N SER A 59 -7.74 -3.41 -6.80
CA SER A 59 -8.20 -2.15 -7.38
C SER A 59 -9.05 -1.35 -6.40
N LEU A 60 -8.74 -0.06 -6.25
CA LEU A 60 -9.48 0.90 -5.45
C LEU A 60 -10.01 2.02 -6.34
N SER A 61 -11.30 2.36 -6.16
CA SER A 61 -11.92 3.56 -6.71
C SER A 61 -12.38 4.43 -5.55
N LEU A 62 -11.71 5.55 -5.35
CA LEU A 62 -11.89 6.45 -4.22
C LEU A 62 -12.46 7.79 -4.69
N THR A 63 -13.00 8.57 -3.75
CA THR A 63 -13.53 9.91 -4.01
C THR A 63 -12.80 10.93 -3.15
N VAL A 64 -12.43 12.05 -3.73
CA VAL A 64 -11.80 13.17 -3.01
C VAL A 64 -12.61 13.56 -1.78
N GLY A 65 -11.95 13.75 -0.63
CA GLY A 65 -12.56 14.15 0.63
C GLY A 65 -13.37 13.07 1.35
N GLN A 66 -13.44 11.85 0.82
CA GLN A 66 -14.08 10.72 1.50
C GLN A 66 -13.05 9.74 2.05
N ALA A 67 -13.14 9.43 3.35
CA ALA A 67 -12.27 8.45 3.97
C ALA A 67 -12.50 7.06 3.35
N MET A 68 -11.44 6.37 2.98
CA MET A 68 -11.51 4.99 2.52
C MET A 68 -11.70 4.02 3.68
N SER A 69 -12.29 2.86 3.41
CA SER A 69 -12.20 1.73 4.34
C SER A 69 -10.76 1.22 4.35
N PRO A 70 -10.15 0.99 5.52
CA PRO A 70 -8.79 0.48 5.59
C PRO A 70 -8.62 -0.82 4.79
N LEU A 71 -7.55 -0.89 4.00
CA LEU A 71 -7.13 -2.07 3.27
C LEU A 71 -6.01 -2.73 4.05
N LEU A 72 -6.29 -3.85 4.70
CA LEU A 72 -5.34 -4.60 5.49
C LEU A 72 -4.95 -5.89 4.75
N PRO A 73 -3.69 -6.06 4.35
CA PRO A 73 -3.19 -7.30 3.79
C PRO A 73 -3.11 -8.40 4.85
N SER A 74 -3.04 -9.65 4.40
CA SER A 74 -2.77 -10.83 5.24
C SER A 74 -1.59 -11.60 4.69
N SER A 75 -0.89 -12.36 5.55
CA SER A 75 0.17 -13.28 5.17
C SER A 75 -0.08 -14.65 5.79
N ASP A 76 -0.04 -15.70 4.98
CA ASP A 76 -0.15 -17.10 5.42
C ASP A 76 1.24 -17.79 5.49
N GLY A 77 2.29 -17.16 4.96
CA GLY A 77 3.69 -17.60 5.05
C GLY A 77 4.41 -17.04 6.27
N GLY A 78 5.72 -16.79 6.13
CA GLY A 78 6.52 -16.22 7.22
C GLY A 78 6.02 -14.82 7.63
N GLU A 79 6.23 -14.50 8.92
CA GLU A 79 5.86 -13.19 9.46
C GLU A 79 6.52 -12.04 8.68
N VAL A 80 5.73 -11.06 8.26
CA VAL A 80 6.22 -9.87 7.56
C VAL A 80 6.83 -8.90 8.58
N VAL A 81 8.08 -8.51 8.34
CA VAL A 81 8.83 -7.59 9.21
C VAL A 81 8.64 -6.13 8.78
N SER A 82 8.51 -5.89 7.48
CA SER A 82 8.27 -4.54 6.96
C SER A 82 7.48 -4.56 5.66
N TRP A 83 6.69 -3.49 5.47
CA TRP A 83 5.94 -3.21 4.26
C TRP A 83 6.46 -1.96 3.58
N GLU A 84 6.49 -1.98 2.26
CA GLU A 84 6.87 -0.85 1.41
C GLU A 84 5.90 -0.72 0.25
N ILE A 85 5.76 0.49 -0.30
CA ILE A 85 4.92 0.74 -1.47
C ILE A 85 5.59 1.76 -2.39
N GLU A 86 5.52 1.50 -3.69
CA GLU A 86 6.02 2.43 -4.71
C GLU A 86 5.13 2.40 -5.97
N PRO A 87 4.90 3.55 -6.60
CA PRO A 87 5.27 4.92 -6.16
C PRO A 87 4.63 5.31 -4.82
N ALA A 88 5.00 6.48 -4.27
CA ALA A 88 4.35 7.00 -3.07
C ALA A 88 2.85 7.14 -3.29
N LEU A 89 2.06 6.83 -2.26
CA LEU A 89 0.60 6.95 -2.31
C LEU A 89 0.16 8.40 -2.56
N PRO A 90 -1.02 8.61 -3.15
CA PRO A 90 -1.60 9.93 -3.34
C PRO A 90 -1.76 10.70 -2.04
N ASP A 91 -1.74 12.03 -2.12
CA ASP A 91 -1.93 12.91 -0.98
C ASP A 91 -3.20 12.57 -0.19
N GLY A 92 -3.04 12.44 1.13
CA GLY A 92 -4.09 12.06 2.06
C GLY A 92 -4.24 10.56 2.30
N LEU A 93 -3.55 9.71 1.53
CA LEU A 93 -3.44 8.28 1.78
C LEU A 93 -2.08 7.94 2.40
N GLY A 94 -2.05 6.91 3.22
CA GLY A 94 -0.82 6.41 3.83
C GLY A 94 -0.84 4.90 3.99
N MET A 95 0.35 4.31 4.11
CA MET A 95 0.54 2.91 4.46
C MET A 95 1.32 2.82 5.76
N ASP A 96 0.85 2.01 6.68
CA ASP A 96 1.59 1.64 7.89
C ASP A 96 2.67 0.61 7.51
N SER A 97 3.94 0.95 7.73
CA SER A 97 5.08 0.10 7.35
C SER A 97 5.24 -1.18 8.19
N VAL A 98 4.50 -1.30 9.29
CA VAL A 98 4.52 -2.47 10.17
C VAL A 98 3.38 -3.43 9.85
N THR A 99 2.18 -2.91 9.64
CA THR A 99 0.97 -3.71 9.39
C THR A 99 0.64 -3.87 7.91
N GLY A 100 1.16 -2.99 7.05
CA GLY A 100 0.80 -2.91 5.63
C GLY A 100 -0.58 -2.28 5.39
N GLU A 101 -1.27 -1.82 6.43
CA GLU A 101 -2.57 -1.19 6.29
C GLU A 101 -2.48 0.09 5.46
N ILE A 102 -3.29 0.17 4.39
CA ILE A 102 -3.46 1.39 3.60
C ILE A 102 -4.77 2.03 4.03
N SER A 103 -4.71 3.31 4.41
CA SER A 103 -5.86 4.07 4.88
C SER A 103 -5.71 5.57 4.61
N GLY A 104 -6.76 6.35 4.85
CA GLY A 104 -6.73 7.80 4.74
C GLY A 104 -7.91 8.39 3.97
N THR A 105 -7.76 9.66 3.60
CA THR A 105 -8.75 10.45 2.84
C THR A 105 -8.02 11.17 1.71
N PRO A 106 -8.22 10.77 0.45
CA PRO A 106 -7.52 11.40 -0.66
C PRO A 106 -7.97 12.85 -0.84
N THR A 107 -7.03 13.74 -1.15
CA THR A 107 -7.27 15.17 -1.25
C THR A 107 -7.27 15.71 -2.68
N THR A 108 -6.76 14.95 -3.64
CA THR A 108 -6.66 15.33 -5.06
C THR A 108 -7.14 14.20 -5.95
N PRO A 109 -7.83 14.53 -7.07
CA PRO A 109 -8.20 13.51 -8.04
C PRO A 109 -6.97 12.98 -8.77
N GLN A 110 -7.04 11.69 -9.15
CA GLN A 110 -5.95 11.00 -9.84
C GLN A 110 -6.52 9.98 -10.84
N SER A 111 -5.96 9.95 -12.05
CA SER A 111 -6.22 8.86 -12.99
C SER A 111 -5.68 7.54 -12.44
N THR A 112 -6.16 6.41 -12.99
CA THR A 112 -5.70 5.08 -12.56
C THR A 112 -4.19 4.96 -12.63
N GLU A 113 -3.57 4.64 -11.49
CA GLU A 113 -2.14 4.40 -11.34
C GLU A 113 -1.90 3.08 -10.62
N SER A 114 -0.77 2.43 -10.93
CA SER A 114 -0.37 1.15 -10.36
C SER A 114 0.68 1.34 -9.30
N TYR A 115 0.49 0.68 -8.17
CA TYR A 115 1.37 0.66 -7.01
C TYR A 115 1.86 -0.75 -6.77
N THR A 116 3.14 -0.91 -6.47
CA THR A 116 3.71 -2.18 -6.03
C THR A 116 3.88 -2.15 -4.53
N ILE A 117 3.34 -3.15 -3.85
CA ILE A 117 3.46 -3.35 -2.40
C ILE A 117 4.45 -4.48 -2.19
N TRP A 118 5.46 -4.28 -1.33
CA TRP A 118 6.41 -5.30 -0.90
C TRP A 118 6.15 -5.70 0.54
N ALA A 119 6.24 -6.99 0.80
CA ALA A 119 6.23 -7.57 2.12
C ALA A 119 7.57 -8.30 2.33
N ASN A 120 8.33 -7.87 3.32
CA ASN A 120 9.72 -8.29 3.52
C ASN A 120 9.92 -8.98 4.85
N ASN A 121 10.74 -10.03 4.84
CA ASN A 121 11.34 -10.64 6.03
C ASN A 121 12.75 -11.18 5.70
N THR A 122 13.40 -11.89 6.64
CA THR A 122 14.73 -12.50 6.41
C THR A 122 14.71 -13.67 5.44
N GLY A 123 13.53 -14.22 5.13
CA GLY A 123 13.34 -15.31 4.16
C GLY A 123 13.25 -14.83 2.73
N GLY A 124 12.75 -13.63 2.52
CA GLY A 124 12.57 -13.07 1.20
C GLY A 124 11.66 -11.85 1.16
N SER A 125 11.30 -11.46 -0.06
CA SER A 125 10.43 -10.33 -0.37
C SER A 125 9.40 -10.74 -1.43
N VAL A 126 8.13 -10.53 -1.13
CA VAL A 126 7.00 -10.81 -2.04
C VAL A 126 6.31 -9.51 -2.42
N THR A 127 5.81 -9.44 -3.65
CA THR A 127 5.16 -8.25 -4.18
C THR A 127 3.71 -8.50 -4.55
N GLN A 128 2.88 -7.46 -4.35
CA GLN A 128 1.50 -7.38 -4.82
C GLN A 128 1.28 -6.08 -5.59
N THR A 129 0.39 -6.08 -6.56
CA THR A 129 0.04 -4.89 -7.33
C THR A 129 -1.34 -4.39 -6.94
N LEU A 130 -1.43 -3.08 -6.63
CA LEU A 130 -2.67 -2.37 -6.35
C LEU A 130 -2.84 -1.24 -7.36
N THR A 131 -4.03 -1.11 -7.96
CA THR A 131 -4.38 0.05 -8.78
C THR A 131 -5.29 0.99 -8.02
N ILE A 132 -5.03 2.29 -8.08
CA ILE A 132 -5.83 3.32 -7.41
C ILE A 132 -6.30 4.35 -8.45
N THR A 133 -7.60 4.65 -8.40
CA THR A 133 -8.23 5.75 -9.13
C THR A 133 -8.93 6.65 -8.12
N ILE A 134 -8.75 7.97 -8.20
CA ILE A 134 -9.42 8.92 -7.33
C ILE A 134 -10.23 9.88 -8.21
N VAL A 135 -11.55 9.87 -8.02
CA VAL A 135 -12.48 10.75 -8.74
C VAL A 135 -12.82 11.96 -7.88
N ASP A 136 -13.06 13.08 -8.55
CA ASP A 136 -13.54 14.28 -7.88
C ASP A 136 -15.03 14.14 -7.49
N VAL A 137 -15.47 14.96 -6.54
CA VAL A 137 -16.88 15.09 -6.20
C VAL A 137 -17.57 15.91 -7.29
N PRO A 138 -18.68 15.46 -7.91
CA PRO A 138 -19.38 16.25 -8.89
C PRO A 138 -19.81 17.61 -8.33
N ALA A 139 -19.52 18.67 -9.07
CA ALA A 139 -19.99 20.00 -8.74
C ALA A 139 -21.52 20.06 -8.88
N THR A 140 -22.20 20.53 -7.84
CA THR A 140 -23.65 20.71 -7.83
C THR A 140 -23.97 22.20 -7.69
N PRO A 141 -24.36 22.90 -8.78
CA PRO A 141 -24.76 24.29 -8.71
C PRO A 141 -26.09 24.39 -7.98
N SER A 142 -26.23 25.44 -7.19
CA SER A 142 -27.46 25.80 -6.49
C SER A 142 -27.78 27.27 -6.72
N ILE A 143 -29.04 27.53 -7.02
CA ILE A 143 -29.59 28.87 -7.22
C ILE A 143 -30.77 29.09 -6.28
N THR A 144 -30.87 30.29 -5.74
CA THR A 144 -31.96 30.66 -4.79
C THR A 144 -33.21 31.12 -5.49
N THR A 145 -33.13 31.52 -6.77
CA THR A 145 -34.28 31.95 -7.57
C THR A 145 -34.18 31.36 -8.98
N THR A 146 -35.29 30.92 -9.50
CA THR A 146 -35.39 30.31 -10.84
C THR A 146 -36.03 31.27 -11.86
N GLU A 147 -36.44 32.44 -11.42
CA GLU A 147 -37.07 33.46 -12.27
C GLU A 147 -36.50 34.84 -11.94
N ILE A 148 -36.04 35.55 -12.95
CA ILE A 148 -35.50 36.90 -12.84
C ILE A 148 -36.29 37.77 -13.81
N THR A 149 -36.94 38.85 -13.30
CA THR A 149 -37.60 39.86 -14.09
C THR A 149 -36.78 41.14 -14.06
N LEU A 150 -36.41 41.66 -15.20
CA LEU A 150 -35.61 42.88 -15.34
C LEU A 150 -36.41 44.00 -16.00
N THR A 151 -36.12 45.24 -15.59
CA THR A 151 -36.70 46.46 -16.18
C THR A 151 -35.65 47.09 -17.09
N ILE A 152 -36.11 47.61 -18.25
CA ILE A 152 -35.24 48.35 -19.18
C ILE A 152 -34.64 49.56 -18.44
N ASP A 153 -33.37 49.86 -18.72
CA ASP A 153 -32.60 50.98 -18.16
C ASP A 153 -32.37 50.94 -16.63
N GLU A 154 -32.69 49.81 -15.97
CA GLU A 154 -32.37 49.58 -14.56
C GLU A 154 -31.18 48.60 -14.41
N VAL A 155 -30.27 48.94 -13.48
CA VAL A 155 -29.12 48.07 -13.20
C VAL A 155 -29.56 46.82 -12.45
N MET A 156 -29.26 45.67 -13.01
CA MET A 156 -29.53 44.38 -12.39
C MET A 156 -28.69 44.18 -11.11
N ALA A 157 -29.31 43.69 -10.04
CA ALA A 157 -28.58 43.20 -8.90
C ALA A 157 -27.81 41.91 -9.30
N PRO A 158 -26.57 41.69 -8.77
CA PRO A 158 -25.83 40.50 -9.10
C PRO A 158 -26.60 39.21 -8.76
N PHE A 159 -26.70 38.32 -9.73
CA PHE A 159 -27.26 36.98 -9.55
C PHE A 159 -26.12 36.00 -9.32
N ILE A 160 -26.09 35.36 -8.14
CA ILE A 160 -25.02 34.53 -7.70
C ILE A 160 -25.47 33.08 -7.72
N ILE A 161 -24.68 32.24 -8.40
CA ILE A 161 -24.79 30.77 -8.37
C ILE A 161 -23.82 30.28 -7.32
N THR A 162 -24.31 29.52 -6.34
CA THR A 162 -23.47 28.84 -5.34
C THR A 162 -23.20 27.40 -5.77
N ILE A 163 -22.07 26.85 -5.33
CA ILE A 163 -21.65 25.49 -5.68
C ILE A 163 -21.44 24.70 -4.39
N VAL A 164 -21.87 23.45 -4.44
CA VAL A 164 -21.55 22.44 -3.46
C VAL A 164 -20.91 21.27 -4.22
N GLY A 165 -19.83 20.71 -3.67
CA GLY A 165 -19.10 19.62 -4.30
C GLY A 165 -17.72 20.04 -4.81
N GLY A 166 -17.25 19.38 -5.86
CA GLY A 166 -15.92 19.61 -6.44
C GLY A 166 -15.77 20.95 -7.15
N GLU A 167 -14.54 21.32 -7.45
CA GLU A 167 -14.21 22.56 -8.15
C GLU A 167 -14.79 22.56 -9.58
N VAL A 168 -15.38 23.69 -9.99
CA VAL A 168 -15.85 23.88 -11.37
C VAL A 168 -14.72 24.42 -12.21
N VAL A 169 -14.33 23.67 -13.23
CA VAL A 169 -13.24 24.03 -14.14
C VAL A 169 -13.71 24.93 -15.27
N GLU A 170 -14.99 24.82 -15.68
CA GLU A 170 -15.54 25.59 -16.78
C GLU A 170 -17.02 25.94 -16.52
N TRP A 171 -17.42 27.17 -16.85
CA TRP A 171 -18.77 27.63 -16.78
C TRP A 171 -19.31 27.97 -18.18
N GLY A 172 -20.54 27.62 -18.44
CA GLY A 172 -21.24 27.99 -19.65
C GLY A 172 -22.68 28.38 -19.36
N ILE A 173 -23.25 29.24 -20.18
CA ILE A 173 -24.66 29.59 -20.17
C ILE A 173 -25.26 29.39 -21.56
N HIS A 174 -26.44 28.81 -21.60
CA HIS A 174 -27.17 28.64 -22.86
C HIS A 174 -28.68 28.81 -22.63
N PRO A 175 -29.44 29.54 -23.48
CA PRO A 175 -28.95 30.38 -24.58
C PRO A 175 -28.08 31.55 -24.10
N GLU A 176 -27.34 32.17 -25.04
CA GLU A 176 -26.57 33.36 -24.73
C GLU A 176 -27.48 34.47 -24.13
N LEU A 177 -26.90 35.24 -23.20
CA LEU A 177 -27.62 36.34 -22.58
C LEU A 177 -27.96 37.44 -23.61
N PRO A 178 -29.05 38.15 -23.41
CA PRO A 178 -29.39 39.31 -24.24
C PRO A 178 -28.30 40.40 -24.21
N PRO A 179 -28.17 41.23 -25.26
CA PRO A 179 -27.25 42.36 -25.24
C PRO A 179 -27.45 43.25 -24.03
N GLY A 180 -26.36 43.54 -23.29
CA GLY A 180 -26.37 44.38 -22.10
C GLY A 180 -26.33 43.64 -20.77
N LEU A 181 -26.40 42.32 -20.79
CA LEU A 181 -26.24 41.45 -19.62
C LEU A 181 -24.96 40.61 -19.73
#